data_31457a012d6d51167e529b1bb9f7af24
#
_entry.id   31457a012d6d51167e529b1bb9f7af24
#
_cell.length_a   1.000
_cell.length_b   1.000
_cell.length_c   1.000
_cell.angle_alpha   90.00
_cell.angle_beta   90.00
_cell.angle_gamma   90.00
#
_symmetry.space_group_name_H-M   'P 1'
#
loop_
_entity.id
_entity.type
_entity.pdbx_description
1 polymer ?
#
loop_
_entity_poly.entity_id
_entity_poly.type
_entity_poly.pdbx_seq_one_letter_code
_entity_poly.pdbx_strand_id
1 'polypeptide(L)'
;MWAVIGVWEIDASLLEQVRAQIPEMAYGKIGMPGFLHGTWTRDGHVMMVFADEQAARRYHGDMLTQGAVDRPGLRSIVWDVAEVGAESSAPVPADITSDTQV
;
A
#
# COMPACT_ATOMS: atom_id res chain seq x y z
N MET A 1 -5.84 -15.56 -0.78
CA MET A 1 -5.28 -14.23 -0.54
C MET A 1 -6.30 -13.15 -0.83
N TRP A 2 -6.23 -12.07 -0.10
CA TRP A 2 -7.17 -10.96 -0.22
C TRP A 2 -6.40 -9.65 -0.27
N ALA A 3 -6.86 -8.72 -1.11
CA ALA A 3 -6.20 -7.44 -1.31
C ALA A 3 -7.00 -6.30 -0.68
N VAL A 4 -6.27 -5.33 -0.15
CA VAL A 4 -6.82 -4.01 0.20
C VAL A 4 -6.28 -3.04 -0.85
N ILE A 5 -7.19 -2.43 -1.60
CA ILE A 5 -6.83 -1.55 -2.70
C ILE A 5 -7.34 -0.16 -2.37
N GLY A 6 -6.45 0.82 -2.48
CA GLY A 6 -6.82 2.17 -2.13
C GLY A 6 -6.26 3.24 -3.05
N VAL A 7 -6.93 4.38 -3.03
CA VAL A 7 -6.49 5.57 -3.74
C VAL A 7 -6.58 6.75 -2.77
N TRP A 8 -5.47 7.49 -2.67
CA TRP A 8 -5.42 8.76 -1.97
C TRP A 8 -5.30 9.90 -2.96
N GLU A 9 -5.96 10.99 -2.66
CA GLU A 9 -5.67 12.27 -3.30
C GLU A 9 -4.57 12.97 -2.52
N ILE A 10 -3.53 13.44 -3.21
CA ILE A 10 -2.40 14.11 -2.58
C ILE A 10 -2.53 15.61 -2.84
N ASP A 11 -2.45 16.40 -1.77
CA ASP A 11 -2.42 17.87 -1.87
C ASP A 11 -1.14 18.28 -2.60
N ALA A 12 -1.29 18.98 -3.71
CA ALA A 12 -0.16 19.38 -4.53
C ALA A 12 0.85 20.24 -3.75
N SER A 13 0.39 21.03 -2.80
CA SER A 13 1.28 21.86 -1.98
C SER A 13 2.12 21.06 -1.00
N LEU A 14 1.75 19.81 -0.72
CA LEU A 14 2.45 18.93 0.22
C LEU A 14 3.03 17.71 -0.47
N LEU A 15 3.08 17.71 -1.80
CA LEU A 15 3.42 16.54 -2.60
C LEU A 15 4.77 15.92 -2.20
N GLU A 16 5.81 16.75 -2.07
CA GLU A 16 7.14 16.23 -1.74
C GLU A 16 7.21 15.69 -0.31
N GLN A 17 6.50 16.31 0.63
CA GLN A 17 6.42 15.84 2.00
C GLN A 17 5.73 14.49 2.07
N VAL A 18 4.62 14.33 1.35
CA VAL A 18 3.89 13.06 1.29
C VAL A 18 4.75 11.97 0.68
N ARG A 19 5.41 12.27 -0.44
CA ARG A 19 6.26 11.29 -1.12
C ARG A 19 7.42 10.83 -0.25
N ALA A 20 7.96 11.71 0.57
CA ALA A 20 9.02 11.36 1.50
C ALA A 20 8.55 10.37 2.59
N GLN A 21 7.26 10.37 2.91
CA GLN A 21 6.69 9.48 3.92
C GLN A 21 6.30 8.10 3.38
N ILE A 22 6.21 7.94 2.06
CA ILE A 22 5.74 6.69 1.46
C ILE A 22 6.58 5.48 1.91
N PRO A 23 7.92 5.52 1.91
CA PRO A 23 8.70 4.38 2.38
C PRO A 23 8.38 3.99 3.83
N GLU A 24 8.20 4.95 4.72
CA GLU A 24 7.84 4.66 6.10
C GLU A 24 6.46 4.00 6.20
N MET A 25 5.50 4.47 5.43
CA MET A 25 4.18 3.87 5.39
C MET A 25 4.26 2.41 4.94
N ALA A 26 5.06 2.15 3.92
CA ALA A 26 5.23 0.79 3.40
C ALA A 26 5.92 -0.12 4.42
N TYR A 27 7.04 0.33 4.98
CA TYR A 27 7.81 -0.48 5.93
C TYR A 27 7.05 -0.73 7.22
N GLY A 28 6.19 0.18 7.63
CA GLY A 28 5.36 0.01 8.82
C GLY A 28 4.35 -1.12 8.72
N LYS A 29 4.09 -1.66 7.53
CA LYS A 29 3.16 -2.78 7.34
C LYS A 29 3.83 -4.13 7.55
N ILE A 30 5.15 -4.21 7.45
CA ILE A 30 5.88 -5.46 7.65
C ILE A 30 5.66 -5.93 9.08
N GLY A 31 5.25 -7.18 9.22
CA GLY A 31 4.95 -7.76 10.54
C GLY A 31 3.49 -7.65 10.98
N MET A 32 2.65 -6.94 10.23
CA MET A 32 1.22 -6.96 10.52
C MET A 32 0.66 -8.36 10.30
N PRO A 33 -0.27 -8.82 11.16
CA PRO A 33 -0.85 -10.16 11.02
C PRO A 33 -1.43 -10.38 9.62
N GLY A 34 -0.95 -11.42 8.95
CA GLY A 34 -1.43 -11.80 7.63
C GLY A 34 -0.90 -10.99 6.48
N PHE A 35 -0.15 -9.92 6.71
CA PHE A 35 0.39 -9.10 5.63
C PHE A 35 1.44 -9.90 4.83
N LEU A 36 1.29 -9.93 3.51
CA LEU A 36 2.22 -10.63 2.63
C LEU A 36 3.11 -9.66 1.86
N HIS A 37 2.51 -8.72 1.14
CA HIS A 37 3.25 -7.71 0.40
C HIS A 37 2.35 -6.55 0.05
N GLY A 38 2.97 -5.46 -0.37
CA GLY A 38 2.23 -4.29 -0.81
C GLY A 38 3.05 -3.41 -1.73
N THR A 39 2.35 -2.56 -2.46
CA THR A 39 2.94 -1.60 -3.37
C THR A 39 2.27 -0.25 -3.16
N TRP A 40 3.07 0.78 -3.01
CA TRP A 40 2.62 2.16 -2.88
C TRP A 40 3.19 2.97 -4.02
N THR A 41 2.33 3.59 -4.81
CA THR A 41 2.80 4.42 -5.92
C THR A 41 3.01 5.86 -5.45
N ARG A 42 3.78 6.60 -6.22
CA ARG A 42 4.09 8.00 -5.86
C ARG A 42 2.91 8.93 -6.06
N ASP A 43 1.88 8.49 -6.77
CA ASP A 43 0.69 9.30 -7.04
C ASP A 43 -0.53 8.91 -6.20
N GLY A 44 -0.35 8.04 -5.20
CA GLY A 44 -1.40 7.77 -4.22
C GLY A 44 -2.18 6.48 -4.40
N HIS A 45 -1.71 5.56 -5.23
CA HIS A 45 -2.32 4.24 -5.34
C HIS A 45 -1.64 3.26 -4.39
N VAL A 46 -2.43 2.39 -3.78
CA VAL A 46 -1.93 1.39 -2.84
C VAL A 46 -2.60 0.05 -3.11
N MET A 47 -1.82 -1.01 -3.11
CA MET A 47 -2.35 -2.37 -3.07
C MET A 47 -1.58 -3.17 -2.03
N MET A 48 -2.29 -3.71 -1.05
CA MET A 48 -1.71 -4.59 -0.04
C MET A 48 -2.39 -5.94 -0.13
N VAL A 49 -1.62 -7.01 -0.03
CA VAL A 49 -2.14 -8.37 -0.09
C VAL A 49 -1.94 -9.06 1.26
N PHE A 50 -3.02 -9.67 1.73
CA PHE A 50 -3.07 -10.39 3.00
C PHE A 50 -3.35 -11.87 2.74
N ALA A 51 -2.91 -12.72 3.67
CA ALA A 51 -3.04 -14.17 3.54
C ALA A 51 -4.50 -14.62 3.50
N ASP A 52 -5.39 -13.95 4.24
CA ASP A 52 -6.80 -14.33 4.33
C ASP A 52 -7.70 -13.10 4.40
N GLU A 53 -8.99 -13.35 4.23
CA GLU A 53 -10.00 -12.29 4.23
C GLU A 53 -10.07 -11.57 5.56
N GLN A 54 -9.98 -12.29 6.65
CA GLN A 54 -10.10 -11.70 7.98
C GLN A 54 -9.01 -10.66 8.23
N ALA A 55 -7.77 -10.97 7.86
CA ALA A 55 -6.66 -10.03 8.01
C ALA A 55 -6.85 -8.77 7.16
N ALA A 56 -7.28 -8.94 5.91
CA ALA A 56 -7.53 -7.82 5.01
C ALA A 56 -8.65 -6.92 5.54
N ARG A 57 -9.76 -7.51 5.98
CA ARG A 57 -10.90 -6.74 6.48
C ARG A 57 -10.61 -6.07 7.82
N ARG A 58 -9.80 -6.72 8.67
CA ARG A 58 -9.37 -6.10 9.93
C ARG A 58 -8.57 -4.83 9.66
N TYR A 59 -7.60 -4.92 8.76
CA TYR A 59 -6.80 -3.74 8.42
C TYR A 59 -7.65 -2.63 7.83
N HIS A 60 -8.53 -2.97 6.89
CA HIS A 60 -9.43 -2.02 6.26
C HIS A 60 -10.34 -1.34 7.29
N GLY A 61 -10.93 -2.12 8.19
CA GLY A 61 -11.80 -1.60 9.24
C GLY A 61 -11.06 -0.70 10.22
N ASP A 62 -9.85 -1.09 10.61
CA ASP A 62 -9.04 -0.29 11.52
C ASP A 62 -8.68 1.06 10.91
N MET A 63 -8.33 1.09 9.63
CA MET A 63 -8.07 2.35 8.95
C MET A 63 -9.27 3.27 8.99
N LEU A 64 -10.46 2.75 8.68
CA LEU A 64 -11.66 3.56 8.61
C LEU A 64 -12.08 4.08 9.99
N THR A 65 -11.96 3.25 11.03
CA THR A 65 -12.41 3.63 12.38
C THR A 65 -11.41 4.52 13.09
N GLN A 66 -10.13 4.38 12.84
CA GLN A 66 -9.08 5.13 13.55
C GLN A 66 -8.66 6.40 12.81
N GLY A 67 -9.20 6.65 11.63
CA GLY A 67 -8.82 7.80 10.84
C GLY A 67 -7.38 7.74 10.33
N ALA A 68 -6.78 6.55 10.35
CA ALA A 68 -5.38 6.38 9.95
C ALA A 68 -5.19 6.53 8.44
N VAL A 69 -6.26 6.56 7.69
CA VAL A 69 -6.23 6.74 6.24
C VAL A 69 -5.94 8.17 5.84
N ASP A 70 -6.34 9.13 6.68
CA ASP A 70 -6.15 10.54 6.35
C ASP A 70 -4.99 11.09 7.17
N ARG A 71 -3.97 11.56 6.47
CA ARG A 71 -2.80 12.24 7.03
C ARG A 71 -2.70 13.61 6.40
N PRO A 72 -1.95 14.54 6.99
CA PRO A 72 -1.75 15.84 6.34
C PRO A 72 -1.28 15.66 4.90
N GLY A 73 -2.00 16.26 3.98
CA GLY A 73 -1.69 16.16 2.55
C GLY A 73 -2.29 14.95 1.85
N LEU A 74 -2.94 14.03 2.57
CA LEU A 74 -3.57 12.84 2.00
C LEU A 74 -5.05 12.82 2.33
N ARG A 75 -5.87 12.50 1.34
CA ARG A 75 -7.31 12.29 1.52
C ARG A 75 -7.71 10.99 0.85
N SER A 76 -8.40 10.14 1.59
CA SER A 76 -8.88 8.86 1.07
C SER A 76 -9.98 9.09 0.05
N ILE A 77 -9.87 8.44 -1.10
CA ILE A 77 -10.86 8.49 -2.17
C ILE A 77 -11.62 7.16 -2.22
N VAL A 78 -10.91 6.06 -2.38
CA VAL A 78 -11.50 4.72 -2.50
C VAL A 78 -10.67 3.74 -1.68
N TRP A 79 -11.35 2.85 -0.97
CA TRP A 79 -10.71 1.73 -0.28
C TRP A 79 -11.61 0.51 -0.38
N ASP A 80 -11.10 -0.55 -1.00
CA ASP A 80 -11.83 -1.79 -1.24
C ASP A 80 -11.07 -2.99 -0.73
N VAL A 81 -11.83 -4.04 -0.39
CA VAL A 81 -11.29 -5.36 -0.08
C VAL A 81 -11.77 -6.31 -1.17
N ALA A 82 -10.86 -7.05 -1.78
CA ALA A 82 -11.19 -7.94 -2.88
C ALA A 82 -10.39 -9.23 -2.80
N GLU A 83 -11.01 -10.33 -3.19
CA GLU A 83 -10.31 -11.61 -3.27
C GLU A 83 -9.34 -11.61 -4.45
N VAL A 84 -8.12 -12.10 -4.20
CA VAL A 84 -7.11 -12.21 -5.25
C VAL A 84 -7.44 -13.43 -6.12
N GLY A 85 -7.59 -13.20 -7.41
CA GLY A 85 -7.88 -14.28 -8.35
C GLY A 85 -6.64 -15.03 -8.78
N ALA A 86 -5.53 -14.33 -8.96
CA ALA A 86 -4.25 -14.93 -9.35
C ALA A 86 -3.13 -13.96 -9.12
N GLU A 87 -1.93 -14.49 -8.93
CA GLU A 87 -0.71 -13.70 -8.86
C GLU A 87 0.34 -14.30 -9.75
N SER A 88 1.23 -13.46 -10.26
CA SER A 88 2.41 -13.92 -10.96
C SER A 88 3.58 -13.02 -10.58
N SER A 89 4.76 -13.59 -10.54
CA SER A 89 5.98 -12.85 -10.30
C SER A 89 7.12 -13.49 -11.09
N ALA A 90 8.05 -12.67 -11.52
CA ALA A 90 9.22 -13.14 -12.22
C ALA A 90 10.47 -12.88 -11.37
N PRO A 91 11.51 -13.72 -11.47
CA PRO A 91 12.77 -13.42 -10.82
C PRO A 91 13.33 -12.10 -11.37
N VAL A 92 13.95 -11.32 -10.50
CA VAL A 92 14.61 -10.08 -10.92
C VAL A 92 15.92 -10.45 -11.63
N PRO A 93 16.12 -10.09 -12.91
CA PRO A 93 17.39 -10.34 -13.60
C PRO A 93 18.52 -9.55 -12.95
N ALA A 94 19.74 -10.12 -13.00
CA ALA A 94 20.91 -9.50 -12.37
C ALA A 94 21.24 -8.12 -12.95
N ASP A 95 21.04 -7.94 -14.25
CA ASP A 95 21.29 -6.65 -14.89
C ASP A 95 20.29 -5.58 -14.45
N ILE A 96 19.06 -5.96 -14.16
CA ILE A 96 18.06 -5.02 -13.64
C ILE A 96 18.43 -4.56 -12.24
N THR A 97 18.97 -5.46 -11.42
CA THR A 97 19.37 -5.08 -10.05
C THR A 97 20.52 -4.07 -10.07
N SER A 98 21.39 -4.11 -11.04
CA SER A 98 22.44 -3.10 -11.16
C SER A 98 21.89 -1.77 -11.65
N ASP A 99 20.82 -1.78 -12.44
CA ASP A 99 20.20 -0.57 -12.96
C ASP A 99 19.38 0.18 -11.91
N THR A 100 18.88 -0.49 -10.90
CA THR A 100 18.09 0.15 -9.86
C THR A 100 18.87 1.14 -9.03
N GLN A 101 20.15 1.21 -9.22
CA GLN A 101 21.01 2.19 -8.56
C GLN A 101 20.87 3.58 -9.13
N VAL A 102 20.30 3.69 -10.27
CA VAL A 102 20.17 4.95 -10.99
C VAL A 102 19.09 5.82 -10.38
#